data_bc3d895388ee50a315fdc088fde9a716
#
_entry.id   bc3d895388ee50a315fdc088fde9a716
#
_cell.length_a   1.000
_cell.length_b   1.000
_cell.length_c   1.000
_cell.angle_alpha   90.00
_cell.angle_beta   90.00
_cell.angle_gamma   90.00
#
_symmetry.space_group_name_H-M   'P 1'
#
loop_
_entity.id
_entity.type
_entity.pdbx_description
1 polymer ?
#
loop_
_entity_poly.entity_id
_entity_poly.type
_entity_poly.pdbx_seq_one_letter_code
_entity_poly.pdbx_strand_id
1 'polypeptide(L)'
;MKCYRIIFFIFLFCYGNKGLTDEHDLYFFSRTQDAQRFTALTQSIRCVVCSYQTIHDSNAPLAKDLRDKIYQMIKAQQSNASIKQYLVKRYGDFILLQPRLTKLTFFLWLFPFFGIFTAILWLFRMLMLQLR
;
A
#
# COMPACT_ATOMS: atom_id res chain seq x y z
N MET A 1 -15.12 30.95 25.65
CA MET A 1 -13.83 30.46 26.20
C MET A 1 -13.84 28.99 26.65
N LYS A 2 -15.01 28.36 26.89
CA LYS A 2 -15.09 26.92 27.30
C LYS A 2 -14.90 25.94 26.12
N CYS A 3 -15.34 26.29 24.91
CA CYS A 3 -15.20 25.41 23.73
C CYS A 3 -13.75 25.19 23.29
N TYR A 4 -12.87 26.18 23.41
CA TYR A 4 -11.46 26.05 23.02
C TYR A 4 -10.72 25.02 23.89
N ARG A 5 -11.04 24.94 25.19
CA ARG A 5 -10.47 23.95 26.11
C ARG A 5 -10.89 22.52 25.75
N ILE A 6 -12.13 22.33 25.29
CA ILE A 6 -12.65 21.02 24.89
C ILE A 6 -11.99 20.56 23.60
N ILE A 7 -11.83 21.45 22.62
CA ILE A 7 -11.14 21.16 21.34
C ILE A 7 -9.66 20.83 21.58
N PHE A 8 -8.99 21.54 22.49
CA PHE A 8 -7.61 21.28 22.88
C PHE A 8 -7.44 19.91 23.57
N PHE A 9 -8.38 19.51 24.43
CA PHE A 9 -8.38 18.18 25.06
C PHE A 9 -8.65 17.05 24.07
N ILE A 10 -9.57 17.23 23.09
CA ILE A 10 -9.83 16.26 22.03
C ILE A 10 -8.58 16.10 21.14
N PHE A 11 -7.89 17.21 20.83
CA PHE A 11 -6.67 17.19 20.03
C PHE A 11 -5.52 16.47 20.75
N LEU A 12 -5.37 16.65 22.05
CA LEU A 12 -4.38 15.93 22.88
C LEU A 12 -4.69 14.42 22.98
N PHE A 13 -5.97 14.04 23.02
CA PHE A 13 -6.37 12.63 23.09
C PHE A 13 -6.15 11.86 21.77
N CYS A 14 -6.21 12.56 20.63
CA CYS A 14 -5.95 11.95 19.31
C CYS A 14 -4.45 11.67 19.06
N TYR A 15 -3.52 12.34 19.77
CA TYR A 15 -2.08 12.11 19.58
C TYR A 15 -1.51 10.96 20.43
N GLY A 16 -2.29 10.36 21.33
CA GLY A 16 -1.82 9.43 22.37
C GLY A 16 -1.79 7.93 21.99
N ASN A 17 -2.31 7.51 20.85
CA ASN A 17 -2.42 6.08 20.54
C ASN A 17 -1.54 5.63 19.37
N LYS A 18 -0.22 5.73 19.53
CA LYS A 18 0.70 4.86 18.81
C LYS A 18 0.94 3.62 19.69
N GLY A 19 0.02 2.68 19.63
CA GLY A 19 0.23 1.34 20.17
C GLY A 19 1.30 0.64 19.33
N LEU A 20 2.55 0.70 19.77
CA LEU A 20 3.61 -0.17 19.29
C LEU A 20 3.38 -1.56 19.90
N THR A 21 2.68 -2.41 19.18
CA THR A 21 2.79 -3.86 19.37
C THR A 21 3.74 -4.36 18.30
N ASP A 22 5.02 -4.31 18.61
CA ASP A 22 6.09 -4.76 17.74
C ASP A 22 6.25 -6.28 17.94
N GLU A 23 5.58 -7.08 17.13
CA GLU A 23 5.79 -8.53 17.01
C GLU A 23 7.05 -8.85 16.17
N HIS A 24 7.95 -7.86 16.07
CA HIS A 24 9.19 -7.93 15.29
C HIS A 24 10.30 -8.75 15.93
N ASP A 25 10.15 -9.17 17.19
CA ASP A 25 11.21 -9.83 17.94
C ASP A 25 11.53 -11.28 17.51
N LEU A 26 10.78 -11.83 16.55
CA LEU A 26 10.97 -13.21 16.08
C LEU A 26 11.97 -13.37 14.93
N TYR A 27 12.35 -12.29 14.24
CA TYR A 27 13.18 -12.32 13.02
C TYR A 27 14.51 -11.60 13.21
N PHE A 28 15.57 -12.34 13.48
CA PHE A 28 16.91 -11.78 13.67
C PHE A 28 17.64 -11.58 12.34
N PHE A 29 17.92 -10.32 12.00
CA PHE A 29 18.74 -9.95 10.87
C PHE A 29 20.10 -9.42 11.33
N SER A 30 21.17 -9.87 10.67
CA SER A 30 22.53 -9.37 10.91
C SER A 30 22.76 -7.94 10.40
N ARG A 31 21.88 -7.47 9.50
CA ARG A 31 21.94 -6.11 8.91
C ARG A 31 20.63 -5.39 9.14
N THR A 32 20.69 -4.17 9.64
CA THR A 32 19.53 -3.29 9.82
C THR A 32 18.76 -3.06 8.51
N GLN A 33 19.47 -3.02 7.37
CA GLN A 33 18.85 -2.88 6.05
C GLN A 33 17.93 -4.05 5.70
N ASP A 34 18.33 -5.28 6.03
CA ASP A 34 17.51 -6.47 5.75
C ASP A 34 16.27 -6.50 6.65
N ALA A 35 16.37 -6.02 7.89
CA ALA A 35 15.21 -5.84 8.78
C ALA A 35 14.22 -4.81 8.21
N GLN A 36 14.70 -3.65 7.76
CA GLN A 36 13.86 -2.63 7.12
C GLN A 36 13.21 -3.14 5.84
N ARG A 37 13.96 -3.90 5.00
CA ARG A 37 13.43 -4.54 3.80
C ARG A 37 12.33 -5.54 4.13
N PHE A 38 12.52 -6.34 5.16
CA PHE A 38 11.54 -7.31 5.63
C PHE A 38 10.25 -6.61 6.04
N THR A 39 10.33 -5.58 6.88
CA THR A 39 9.18 -4.79 7.30
C THR A 39 8.44 -4.17 6.12
N ALA A 40 9.15 -3.51 5.22
CA ALA A 40 8.56 -2.88 4.04
C ALA A 40 7.89 -3.91 3.10
N LEU A 41 8.48 -5.10 2.94
CA LEU A 41 7.88 -6.17 2.14
C LEU A 41 6.63 -6.73 2.81
N THR A 42 6.66 -7.06 4.08
CA THR A 42 5.52 -7.64 4.81
C THR A 42 4.35 -6.67 4.90
N GLN A 43 4.60 -5.37 5.01
CA GLN A 43 3.58 -4.32 4.95
C GLN A 43 3.00 -4.10 3.54
N SER A 44 3.76 -4.43 2.49
CA SER A 44 3.30 -4.29 1.10
C SER A 44 2.49 -5.49 0.57
N ILE A 45 2.36 -6.55 1.36
CA ILE A 45 1.74 -7.80 0.98
C ILE A 45 0.46 -8.00 1.80
N ARG A 46 -0.63 -8.31 1.10
CA ARG A 46 -1.94 -8.58 1.69
C ARG A 46 -2.00 -9.99 2.24
N CYS A 47 -2.59 -10.16 3.41
CA CYS A 47 -2.98 -11.47 3.91
C CYS A 47 -4.18 -12.00 3.09
N VAL A 48 -4.03 -13.15 2.44
CA VAL A 48 -5.06 -13.73 1.55
C VAL A 48 -6.25 -14.32 2.28
N VAL A 49 -6.10 -14.63 3.56
CA VAL A 49 -7.16 -15.23 4.41
C VAL A 49 -7.72 -14.24 5.43
N CYS A 50 -7.19 -13.01 5.47
CA CYS A 50 -7.58 -11.99 6.44
C CYS A 50 -8.28 -10.84 5.73
N SER A 51 -9.39 -10.34 6.28
CA SER A 51 -10.08 -9.18 5.74
C SER A 51 -9.24 -7.92 5.97
N TYR A 52 -8.74 -7.32 4.88
CA TYR A 52 -8.09 -6.00 4.86
C TYR A 52 -6.80 -5.83 5.68
N GLN A 53 -6.13 -6.93 6.08
CA GLN A 53 -4.86 -6.88 6.82
C GLN A 53 -3.67 -7.20 5.92
N THR A 54 -2.51 -6.66 6.30
CA THR A 54 -1.22 -7.06 5.72
C THR A 54 -0.73 -8.36 6.39
N ILE A 55 0.24 -9.04 5.78
CA ILE A 55 0.88 -10.17 6.46
C ILE A 55 1.73 -9.71 7.65
N HIS A 56 2.05 -8.41 7.71
CA HIS A 56 2.75 -7.81 8.85
C HIS A 56 1.86 -7.80 10.10
N ASP A 57 0.59 -7.38 9.94
CA ASP A 57 -0.34 -7.14 11.04
C ASP A 57 -1.20 -8.37 11.38
N SER A 58 -1.11 -9.43 10.57
CA SER A 58 -1.96 -10.60 10.71
C SER A 58 -1.28 -11.72 11.51
N ASN A 59 -2.02 -12.25 12.48
CA ASN A 59 -1.62 -13.43 13.27
C ASN A 59 -2.11 -14.77 12.69
N ALA A 60 -2.69 -14.75 11.47
CA ALA A 60 -3.11 -15.96 10.81
C ALA A 60 -1.93 -16.90 10.53
N PRO A 61 -2.10 -18.24 10.65
CA PRO A 61 -1.02 -19.20 10.38
C PRO A 61 -0.39 -19.00 8.99
N LEU A 62 -1.20 -18.75 7.96
CA LEU A 62 -0.71 -18.49 6.61
C LEU A 62 0.12 -17.20 6.52
N ALA A 63 -0.25 -16.15 7.28
CA ALA A 63 0.54 -14.92 7.31
C ALA A 63 1.93 -15.16 7.93
N LYS A 64 2.00 -16.00 8.96
CA LYS A 64 3.26 -16.43 9.57
C LYS A 64 4.12 -17.22 8.57
N ASP A 65 3.55 -18.20 7.88
CA ASP A 65 4.26 -18.98 6.86
C ASP A 65 4.82 -18.09 5.73
N LEU A 66 4.06 -17.08 5.33
CA LEU A 66 4.49 -16.11 4.32
C LEU A 66 5.64 -15.23 4.83
N ARG A 67 5.59 -14.77 6.08
CA ARG A 67 6.68 -14.03 6.73
C ARG A 67 7.95 -14.88 6.81
N ASP A 68 7.83 -16.13 7.26
CA ASP A 68 8.95 -17.08 7.34
C ASP A 68 9.58 -17.31 5.96
N LYS A 69 8.77 -17.44 4.91
CA LYS A 69 9.24 -17.60 3.55
C LYS A 69 10.00 -16.37 3.06
N ILE A 70 9.46 -15.18 3.29
CA ILE A 70 10.11 -13.90 2.92
C ILE A 70 11.43 -13.76 3.68
N TYR A 71 11.45 -14.08 4.97
CA TYR A 71 12.65 -14.07 5.78
C TYR A 71 13.76 -14.95 5.19
N GLN A 72 13.44 -16.20 4.82
CA GLN A 72 14.38 -17.10 4.15
C GLN A 72 14.90 -16.55 2.82
N MET A 73 14.02 -15.95 2.00
CA MET A 73 14.40 -15.36 0.72
C MET A 73 15.30 -14.13 0.88
N ILE A 74 15.08 -13.31 1.90
CA ILE A 74 15.97 -12.17 2.24
C ILE A 74 17.32 -12.69 2.72
N LYS A 75 17.37 -13.71 3.56
CA LYS A 75 18.63 -14.35 3.98
C LYS A 75 19.41 -14.94 2.80
N ALA A 76 18.69 -15.45 1.80
CA ALA A 76 19.29 -15.91 0.54
C ALA A 76 19.66 -14.76 -0.40
N GLN A 77 19.64 -13.50 0.07
CA GLN A 77 20.00 -12.27 -0.69
C GLN A 77 19.19 -12.07 -1.96
N GLN A 78 17.96 -12.57 -2.02
CA GLN A 78 17.08 -12.34 -3.17
C GLN A 78 16.62 -10.87 -3.24
N SER A 79 16.42 -10.36 -4.45
CA SER A 79 15.92 -9.01 -4.64
C SER A 79 14.43 -8.89 -4.27
N ASN A 80 14.00 -7.69 -3.88
CA ASN A 80 12.58 -7.43 -3.56
C ASN A 80 11.66 -7.73 -4.75
N ALA A 81 12.14 -7.51 -5.98
CA ALA A 81 11.39 -7.82 -7.20
C ALA A 81 11.19 -9.33 -7.37
N SER A 82 12.24 -10.14 -7.12
CA SER A 82 12.17 -11.60 -7.17
C SER A 82 11.20 -12.15 -6.14
N ILE A 83 11.25 -11.64 -4.90
CA ILE A 83 10.34 -12.03 -3.81
C ILE A 83 8.88 -11.73 -4.18
N LYS A 84 8.59 -10.51 -4.64
CA LYS A 84 7.25 -10.12 -5.09
C LYS A 84 6.77 -10.97 -6.27
N GLN A 85 7.64 -11.25 -7.23
CA GLN A 85 7.30 -12.08 -8.39
C GLN A 85 6.97 -13.53 -7.98
N TYR A 86 7.74 -14.10 -7.06
CA TYR A 86 7.46 -15.43 -6.50
C TYR A 86 6.07 -15.50 -5.86
N LEU A 87 5.73 -14.50 -5.04
CA LEU A 87 4.44 -14.43 -4.35
C LEU A 87 3.28 -14.25 -5.33
N VAL A 88 3.44 -13.37 -6.32
CA VAL A 88 2.44 -13.15 -7.36
C VAL A 88 2.22 -14.41 -8.21
N LYS A 89 3.28 -15.13 -8.58
CA LYS A 89 3.16 -16.37 -9.33
C LYS A 89 2.37 -17.45 -8.59
N ARG A 90 2.44 -17.47 -7.25
CA ARG A 90 1.80 -18.49 -6.43
C ARG A 90 0.39 -18.10 -5.97
N TYR A 91 0.16 -16.83 -5.66
CA TYR A 91 -1.07 -16.33 -5.03
C TYR A 91 -1.86 -15.34 -5.90
N GLY A 92 -1.31 -14.91 -7.02
CA GLY A 92 -1.93 -13.94 -7.92
C GLY A 92 -1.58 -12.48 -7.61
N ASP A 93 -1.91 -11.57 -8.53
CA ASP A 93 -1.56 -10.15 -8.43
C ASP A 93 -2.24 -9.44 -7.25
N PHE A 94 -3.38 -9.94 -6.77
CA PHE A 94 -4.13 -9.34 -5.67
C PHE A 94 -3.41 -9.38 -4.31
N ILE A 95 -2.35 -10.21 -4.20
CA ILE A 95 -1.53 -10.28 -2.97
C ILE A 95 -0.73 -9.00 -2.73
N LEU A 96 -0.47 -8.21 -3.78
CA LEU A 96 0.20 -6.92 -3.66
C LEU A 96 -0.81 -5.82 -3.33
N LEU A 97 -0.54 -5.05 -2.26
CA LEU A 97 -1.36 -3.89 -1.91
C LEU A 97 -1.22 -2.76 -2.96
N GLN A 98 -0.04 -2.64 -3.56
CA GLN A 98 0.20 -1.68 -4.62
C GLN A 98 -0.05 -2.35 -5.98
N PRO A 99 -1.05 -1.89 -6.75
CA PRO A 99 -1.31 -2.44 -8.08
C PRO A 99 -0.10 -2.18 -8.99
N ARG A 100 0.28 -3.20 -9.75
CA ARG A 100 1.31 -3.03 -10.78
C ARG A 100 0.78 -2.10 -11.87
N LEU A 101 1.60 -1.16 -12.32
CA LEU A 101 1.31 -0.36 -13.51
C LEU A 101 1.40 -1.27 -14.72
N THR A 102 0.28 -1.87 -15.09
CA THR A 102 0.14 -2.63 -16.34
C THR A 102 -0.33 -1.71 -17.46
N LYS A 103 -0.10 -2.11 -18.72
CA LYS A 103 -0.58 -1.34 -19.89
C LYS A 103 -2.09 -1.06 -19.81
N LEU A 104 -2.88 -2.00 -19.31
CA LEU A 104 -4.32 -1.83 -19.11
C LEU A 104 -4.65 -0.78 -18.05
N THR A 105 -3.91 -0.76 -16.94
CA THR A 105 -4.11 0.24 -15.88
C THR A 105 -3.73 1.64 -16.36
N PHE A 106 -2.71 1.76 -17.22
CA PHE A 106 -2.32 3.04 -17.82
C PHE A 106 -3.46 3.63 -18.67
N PHE A 107 -4.12 2.83 -19.52
CA PHE A 107 -5.28 3.29 -20.30
C PHE A 107 -6.45 3.74 -19.42
N LEU A 108 -6.68 3.04 -18.30
CA LEU A 108 -7.72 3.42 -17.35
C LEU A 108 -7.47 4.79 -16.72
N TRP A 109 -6.20 5.11 -16.44
CA TRP A 109 -5.82 6.43 -15.92
C TRP A 109 -5.89 7.53 -16.97
N LEU A 110 -5.66 7.20 -18.25
CA LEU A 110 -5.73 8.16 -19.35
C LEU A 110 -7.17 8.56 -19.71
N PHE A 111 -8.13 7.67 -19.49
CA PHE A 111 -9.53 7.87 -19.86
C PHE A 111 -10.16 9.14 -19.27
N PRO A 112 -10.06 9.45 -17.96
CA PRO A 112 -10.63 10.66 -17.39
C PRO A 112 -10.00 11.95 -17.96
N PHE A 113 -8.71 11.94 -18.27
CA PHE A 113 -8.05 13.10 -18.89
C PHE A 113 -8.55 13.36 -20.30
N PHE A 114 -8.81 12.31 -21.07
CA PHE A 114 -9.39 12.43 -22.41
C PHE A 114 -10.83 12.99 -22.36
N GLY A 115 -11.64 12.56 -21.38
CA GLY A 115 -12.98 13.09 -21.15
C GLY A 115 -12.97 14.58 -20.79
N ILE A 116 -12.10 15.01 -19.91
CA ILE A 116 -11.95 16.42 -19.52
C ILE A 116 -11.48 17.26 -20.73
N PHE A 117 -10.52 16.77 -21.48
CA PHE A 117 -9.98 17.46 -22.64
C PHE A 117 -11.05 17.68 -23.73
N THR A 118 -11.84 16.66 -24.04
CA THR A 118 -12.94 16.78 -25.02
C THR A 118 -14.04 17.73 -24.53
N ALA A 119 -14.36 17.73 -23.25
CA ALA A 119 -15.32 18.66 -22.65
C ALA A 119 -14.85 20.12 -22.77
N ILE A 120 -13.58 20.39 -22.48
CA ILE A 120 -12.98 21.74 -22.61
C ILE A 120 -13.01 22.20 -24.06
N LEU A 121 -12.64 21.35 -25.02
CA LEU A 121 -12.69 21.70 -26.44
C LEU A 121 -14.12 22.00 -26.91
N TRP A 122 -15.09 21.21 -26.45
CA TRP A 122 -16.50 21.44 -26.77
C TRP A 122 -17.02 22.79 -26.21
N LEU A 123 -16.67 23.08 -24.94
CA LEU A 123 -17.04 24.35 -24.30
C LEU A 123 -16.41 25.55 -25.04
N PHE A 124 -15.14 25.46 -25.39
CA PHE A 124 -14.42 26.47 -26.11
C PHE A 124 -15.07 26.75 -27.51
N ARG A 125 -15.45 25.68 -28.21
CA ARG A 125 -16.14 25.76 -29.47
C ARG A 125 -17.52 26.46 -29.35
N MET A 126 -18.28 26.14 -28.30
CA MET A 126 -19.58 26.76 -28.02
C MET A 126 -19.43 28.27 -27.74
N LEU A 127 -18.45 28.65 -26.92
CA LEU A 127 -18.17 30.07 -26.64
C LEU A 127 -17.76 30.84 -27.88
N MET A 128 -16.92 30.26 -28.73
CA MET A 128 -16.49 30.91 -29.99
C MET A 128 -17.64 31.08 -31.00
N LEU A 129 -18.62 30.18 -30.99
CA LEU A 129 -19.82 30.30 -31.82
C LEU A 129 -20.78 31.36 -31.31
N GLN A 130 -20.84 31.65 -30.01
CA GLN A 130 -21.69 32.71 -29.43
C GLN A 130 -21.08 34.11 -29.59
N LEU A 131 -19.75 34.21 -29.71
CA LEU A 131 -19.04 35.48 -29.88
C LEU A 131 -18.95 35.95 -31.35
N ARG A 132 -19.42 35.14 -32.31
CA ARG A 132 -19.44 35.41 -33.73
C ARG A 132 -20.84 35.81 -34.19
#